data_fb9e473b7a7e83ef29df04cc78674818
#
_entry.id   fb9e473b7a7e83ef29df04cc78674818
#
_cell.length_a   1.000
_cell.length_b   1.000
_cell.length_c   1.000
_cell.angle_alpha   90.00
_cell.angle_beta   90.00
_cell.angle_gamma   90.00
#
_symmetry.space_group_name_H-M   'P 1'
#
loop_
_entity.id
_entity.type
_entity.pdbx_description
1 polymer ?
#
loop_
_entity_poly.entity_id
_entity_poly.type
_entity_poly.pdbx_seq_one_letter_code
_entity_poly.pdbx_strand_id
1 'polypeptide(L)'
;MSVINLTGSVADHVYNTYKLMHTNQNVDFVKRKHLEWSGCSHAEMSMMDAVMSLDQLVDESDPDVDFPNSFHAFQTAEGIRREHPDKDWFQLVGLIHDVGKVLALWGEPQWAVVGDTFPVGCAFQNSIVFRDSSFQENSDDTNPSYNSKYGIYKPNCGLDNVLLSWGHDEYLYRVLQFNKCSIPEEGLNMIRYHSFYPWHSQGDYMHLCDDKDLQMLPWVKKFNNFDLYTKVAELPDMETLRPYYQSLIDKYCPGILKW
;
A
#
# COMPACT_ATOMS: atom_id res chain seq x y z
N MET A 1 -13.01 11.75 9.87
CA MET A 1 -11.86 11.83 10.79
C MET A 1 -12.01 10.74 11.82
N SER A 2 -11.37 9.60 11.62
CA SER A 2 -11.19 8.65 12.71
C SER A 2 -10.15 9.24 13.64
N VAL A 3 -10.57 9.76 14.78
CA VAL A 3 -9.66 10.16 15.85
C VAL A 3 -9.09 8.87 16.43
N ILE A 4 -7.88 8.52 16.02
CA ILE A 4 -7.13 7.43 16.63
C ILE A 4 -6.72 7.96 18.00
N ASN A 5 -7.45 7.55 19.04
CA ASN A 5 -7.05 7.79 20.43
C ASN A 5 -5.93 6.81 20.77
N LEU A 6 -4.70 7.19 20.41
CA LEU A 6 -3.49 6.45 20.73
C LEU A 6 -3.06 6.79 22.17
N THR A 7 -2.76 5.80 22.99
CA THR A 7 -2.15 5.98 24.30
C THR A 7 -0.63 6.16 24.15
N GLY A 8 -0.07 7.18 24.80
CA GLY A 8 1.32 7.69 24.83
C GLY A 8 2.40 6.98 23.97
N SER A 9 2.88 5.80 24.37
CA SER A 9 4.04 5.15 23.72
C SER A 9 3.77 4.59 22.31
N VAL A 10 2.54 4.14 22.03
CA VAL A 10 2.14 3.63 20.68
C VAL A 10 1.98 4.81 19.74
N ALA A 11 1.36 5.90 20.20
CA ALA A 11 1.23 7.14 19.43
C ALA A 11 2.60 7.72 19.04
N ASP A 12 3.54 7.72 19.96
CA ASP A 12 4.90 8.21 19.72
C ASP A 12 5.64 7.36 18.71
N HIS A 13 5.46 6.04 18.76
CA HIS A 13 6.11 5.10 17.84
C HIS A 13 5.58 5.27 16.41
N VAL A 14 4.26 5.31 16.24
CA VAL A 14 3.62 5.57 14.93
C VAL A 14 4.07 6.92 14.37
N TYR A 15 4.04 7.97 15.17
CA TYR A 15 4.50 9.30 14.77
C TYR A 15 5.97 9.28 14.31
N ASN A 16 6.84 8.62 15.06
CA ASN A 16 8.26 8.55 14.72
C ASN A 16 8.51 7.84 13.40
N THR A 17 7.76 6.78 13.11
CA THR A 17 7.83 6.08 11.81
C THR A 17 7.44 7.02 10.67
N TYR A 18 6.33 7.74 10.80
CA TYR A 18 5.90 8.74 9.81
C TYR A 18 6.88 9.93 9.71
N LYS A 19 7.46 10.38 10.82
CA LYS A 19 8.48 11.44 10.82
C LYS A 19 9.71 11.03 10.00
N LEU A 20 10.19 9.80 10.16
CA LEU A 20 11.30 9.28 9.36
C LEU A 20 10.92 9.16 7.88
N MET A 21 9.73 8.64 7.59
CA MET A 21 9.20 8.56 6.22
C MET A 21 9.17 9.94 5.55
N HIS A 22 8.55 10.92 6.21
CA HIS A 22 8.36 12.27 5.67
C HIS A 22 9.67 13.07 5.59
N THR A 23 10.65 12.75 6.41
CA THR A 23 11.98 13.36 6.34
C THR A 23 12.77 12.83 5.14
N ASN A 24 12.69 11.52 4.85
CA ASN A 24 13.59 10.84 3.91
C ASN A 24 12.98 10.57 2.53
N GLN A 25 11.66 10.49 2.42
CA GLN A 25 10.98 10.23 1.15
C GLN A 25 10.95 11.49 0.29
N ASN A 26 11.92 11.62 -0.59
CA ASN A 26 12.05 12.68 -1.59
C ASN A 26 12.19 12.07 -2.99
N VAL A 27 12.24 12.91 -4.03
CA VAL A 27 12.34 12.45 -5.43
C VAL A 27 13.54 11.54 -5.64
N ASP A 28 14.71 11.91 -5.12
CA ASP A 28 15.94 11.13 -5.32
C ASP A 28 15.86 9.78 -4.62
N PHE A 29 15.36 9.74 -3.41
CA PHE A 29 15.14 8.49 -2.67
C PHE A 29 14.20 7.53 -3.41
N VAL A 30 13.04 8.03 -3.83
CA VAL A 30 12.04 7.23 -4.53
C VAL A 30 12.61 6.67 -5.84
N LYS A 31 13.30 7.48 -6.63
CA LYS A 31 13.96 7.03 -7.87
C LYS A 31 14.98 5.92 -7.62
N ARG A 32 15.79 6.05 -6.56
CA ARG A 32 16.76 5.01 -6.19
C ARG A 32 16.09 3.69 -5.82
N LYS A 33 15.00 3.73 -5.06
CA LYS A 33 14.25 2.54 -4.68
C LYS A 33 13.57 1.86 -5.88
N HIS A 34 13.04 2.63 -6.81
CA HIS A 34 12.54 2.08 -8.07
C HIS A 34 13.62 1.31 -8.83
N LEU A 35 14.82 1.85 -8.94
CA LEU A 35 15.95 1.17 -9.59
C LEU A 35 16.39 -0.09 -8.85
N GLU A 36 16.48 -0.01 -7.53
CA GLU A 36 16.94 -1.10 -6.67
C GLU A 36 16.03 -2.33 -6.74
N TRP A 37 14.71 -2.11 -6.72
CA TRP A 37 13.71 -3.18 -6.60
C TRP A 37 12.98 -3.55 -7.90
N SER A 38 13.27 -2.88 -9.02
CA SER A 38 12.56 -3.11 -10.28
C SER A 38 12.84 -4.46 -10.95
N GLY A 39 13.95 -5.09 -10.61
CA GLY A 39 14.41 -6.31 -11.28
C GLY A 39 13.74 -7.59 -10.78
N CYS A 40 13.02 -7.57 -9.68
CA CYS A 40 12.43 -8.75 -9.03
C CYS A 40 13.43 -9.92 -8.95
N SER A 41 14.62 -9.63 -8.41
CA SER A 41 15.76 -10.58 -8.38
C SER A 41 16.22 -10.93 -6.96
N HIS A 42 15.48 -10.46 -5.93
CA HIS A 42 15.86 -10.65 -4.54
C HIS A 42 15.55 -12.05 -4.01
N ALA A 43 14.37 -12.59 -4.35
CA ALA A 43 13.89 -13.88 -3.86
C ALA A 43 13.00 -14.60 -4.87
N GLU A 44 12.83 -15.89 -4.65
CA GLU A 44 11.83 -16.72 -5.32
C GLU A 44 10.93 -17.34 -4.26
N MET A 45 9.62 -17.10 -4.34
CA MET A 45 8.68 -17.50 -3.30
C MET A 45 7.25 -17.57 -3.87
N SER A 46 6.45 -18.52 -3.40
CA SER A 46 5.02 -18.55 -3.74
C SER A 46 4.27 -17.41 -3.07
N MET A 47 3.15 -16.99 -3.64
CA MET A 47 2.31 -15.94 -3.05
C MET A 47 1.80 -16.33 -1.66
N MET A 48 1.39 -17.58 -1.44
CA MET A 48 0.92 -18.02 -0.13
C MET A 48 2.03 -17.96 0.92
N ASP A 49 3.24 -18.39 0.57
CA ASP A 49 4.39 -18.29 1.49
C ASP A 49 4.72 -16.83 1.82
N ALA A 50 4.57 -15.93 0.86
CA ALA A 50 4.73 -14.49 1.08
C ALA A 50 3.69 -13.94 2.08
N VAL A 51 2.41 -14.28 1.89
CA VAL A 51 1.33 -13.91 2.84
C VAL A 51 1.66 -14.39 4.25
N MET A 52 2.03 -15.66 4.40
CA MET A 52 2.32 -16.24 5.73
C MET A 52 3.60 -15.69 6.35
N SER A 53 4.58 -15.29 5.55
CA SER A 53 5.83 -14.69 6.05
C SER A 53 5.61 -13.35 6.75
N LEU A 54 4.52 -12.64 6.44
CA LEU A 54 4.19 -11.36 7.08
C LEU A 54 3.93 -11.48 8.58
N ASP A 55 3.67 -12.67 9.10
CA ASP A 55 3.51 -12.90 10.55
C ASP A 55 4.81 -12.66 11.34
N GLN A 56 5.95 -12.61 10.65
CA GLN A 56 7.25 -12.26 11.24
C GLN A 56 7.44 -10.74 11.39
N LEU A 57 6.52 -9.94 10.83
CA LEU A 57 6.58 -8.47 10.83
C LEU A 57 5.59 -7.90 11.82
N VAL A 58 6.03 -6.93 12.63
CA VAL A 58 5.15 -6.00 13.37
C VAL A 58 5.18 -4.67 12.63
N ASP A 59 4.05 -4.26 12.07
CA ASP A 59 3.92 -3.02 11.32
C ASP A 59 3.99 -1.80 12.25
N GLU A 60 5.04 -1.00 12.13
CA GLU A 60 5.29 0.17 12.97
C GLU A 60 4.37 1.37 12.67
N SER A 61 3.66 1.35 11.55
CA SER A 61 2.67 2.38 11.20
C SER A 61 1.26 2.06 11.69
N ASP A 62 0.99 0.82 12.10
CA ASP A 62 -0.31 0.38 12.57
C ASP A 62 -0.37 0.43 14.11
N PRO A 63 -1.34 1.17 14.69
CA PRO A 63 -1.55 1.17 16.13
C PRO A 63 -2.15 -0.15 16.67
N ASP A 64 -2.73 -0.99 15.79
CA ASP A 64 -3.37 -2.26 16.12
C ASP A 64 -2.39 -3.43 15.94
N VAL A 65 -1.60 -3.73 16.98
CA VAL A 65 -0.58 -4.79 16.94
C VAL A 65 -1.03 -6.14 17.52
N ASP A 66 -2.31 -6.31 17.83
CA ASP A 66 -2.81 -7.45 18.61
C ASP A 66 -2.96 -8.75 17.79
N PHE A 67 -2.88 -8.68 16.45
CA PHE A 67 -3.10 -9.82 15.56
C PHE A 67 -1.99 -10.01 14.54
N PRO A 68 -1.67 -11.26 14.13
CA PRO A 68 -0.78 -11.54 13.01
C PRO A 68 -1.25 -10.87 11.72
N ASN A 69 -0.31 -10.44 10.87
CA ASN A 69 -0.64 -9.81 9.58
C ASN A 69 -1.42 -10.76 8.64
N SER A 70 -1.13 -12.05 8.66
CA SER A 70 -1.89 -13.05 7.89
C SER A 70 -3.36 -13.08 8.30
N PHE A 71 -3.64 -12.88 9.57
CA PHE A 71 -5.01 -12.82 10.10
C PHE A 71 -5.80 -11.67 9.47
N HIS A 72 -5.24 -10.45 9.45
CA HIS A 72 -5.85 -9.30 8.77
C HIS A 72 -6.07 -9.58 7.27
N ALA A 73 -5.12 -10.23 6.61
CA ALA A 73 -5.23 -10.62 5.20
C ALA A 73 -6.46 -11.50 4.95
N PHE A 74 -6.63 -12.56 5.74
CA PHE A 74 -7.78 -13.45 5.61
C PHE A 74 -9.11 -12.79 6.01
N GLN A 75 -9.10 -11.93 7.04
CA GLN A 75 -10.29 -11.17 7.42
C GLN A 75 -10.77 -10.26 6.29
N THR A 76 -9.87 -9.50 5.69
CA THR A 76 -10.18 -8.60 4.58
C THR A 76 -10.74 -9.40 3.39
N ALA A 77 -10.09 -10.50 3.05
CA ALA A 77 -10.53 -11.38 1.97
C ALA A 77 -11.93 -11.97 2.22
N GLU A 78 -12.21 -12.46 3.44
CA GLU A 78 -13.51 -13.01 3.80
C GLU A 78 -14.61 -11.93 3.88
N GLY A 79 -14.28 -10.73 4.31
CA GLY A 79 -15.19 -9.58 4.24
C GLY A 79 -15.63 -9.28 2.80
N ILE A 80 -14.68 -9.27 1.88
CA ILE A 80 -14.97 -9.11 0.44
C ILE A 80 -15.78 -10.29 -0.09
N ARG A 81 -15.43 -11.51 0.25
CA ARG A 81 -16.13 -12.72 -0.21
C ARG A 81 -17.61 -12.75 0.19
N ARG A 82 -17.93 -12.28 1.39
CA ARG A 82 -19.32 -12.19 1.84
C ARG A 82 -20.19 -11.26 0.99
N GLU A 83 -19.64 -10.11 0.60
CA GLU A 83 -20.36 -9.09 -0.18
C GLU A 83 -20.22 -9.26 -1.70
N HIS A 84 -19.11 -9.86 -2.15
CA HIS A 84 -18.78 -10.07 -3.55
C HIS A 84 -18.37 -11.52 -3.84
N PRO A 85 -19.27 -12.50 -3.61
CA PRO A 85 -18.94 -13.91 -3.82
C PRO A 85 -18.66 -14.26 -5.29
N ASP A 86 -19.13 -13.43 -6.22
CA ASP A 86 -18.94 -13.56 -7.67
C ASP A 86 -17.61 -12.98 -8.20
N LYS A 87 -16.88 -12.23 -7.36
CA LYS A 87 -15.62 -11.57 -7.74
C LYS A 87 -14.44 -12.19 -6.99
N ASP A 88 -14.02 -13.37 -7.42
CA ASP A 88 -12.92 -14.09 -6.78
C ASP A 88 -11.58 -13.34 -6.86
N TRP A 89 -11.32 -12.61 -7.94
CA TRP A 89 -10.16 -11.74 -8.05
C TRP A 89 -10.13 -10.65 -6.96
N PHE A 90 -11.30 -10.11 -6.59
CA PHE A 90 -11.42 -9.08 -5.56
C PHE A 90 -11.13 -9.68 -4.17
N GLN A 91 -11.58 -10.90 -3.91
CA GLN A 91 -11.27 -11.64 -2.68
C GLN A 91 -9.75 -11.87 -2.57
N LEU A 92 -9.10 -12.26 -3.67
CA LEU A 92 -7.65 -12.44 -3.70
C LEU A 92 -6.90 -11.13 -3.43
N VAL A 93 -7.35 -10.01 -3.99
CA VAL A 93 -6.76 -8.69 -3.71
C VAL A 93 -6.81 -8.39 -2.22
N GLY A 94 -7.92 -8.69 -1.54
CA GLY A 94 -8.04 -8.56 -0.09
C GLY A 94 -6.97 -9.36 0.66
N LEU A 95 -6.70 -10.57 0.22
CA LEU A 95 -5.68 -11.43 0.83
C LEU A 95 -4.26 -10.88 0.65
N ILE A 96 -3.93 -10.38 -0.53
CA ILE A 96 -2.54 -10.09 -0.91
C ILE A 96 -2.13 -8.62 -0.84
N HIS A 97 -3.07 -7.70 -0.61
CA HIS A 97 -2.80 -6.25 -0.76
C HIS A 97 -1.58 -5.74 0.02
N ASP A 98 -1.31 -6.33 1.18
CA ASP A 98 -0.20 -5.94 2.07
C ASP A 98 1.09 -6.75 1.86
N VAL A 99 1.10 -7.70 0.92
CA VAL A 99 2.23 -8.62 0.77
C VAL A 99 3.54 -7.90 0.41
N GLY A 100 3.47 -6.74 -0.22
CA GLY A 100 4.65 -5.90 -0.47
C GLY A 100 5.44 -5.52 0.80
N LYS A 101 4.85 -5.65 1.98
CA LYS A 101 5.51 -5.42 3.27
C LYS A 101 6.66 -6.42 3.54
N VAL A 102 6.81 -7.48 2.75
CA VAL A 102 7.97 -8.38 2.81
C VAL A 102 9.30 -7.64 2.65
N LEU A 103 9.32 -6.47 2.00
CA LEU A 103 10.51 -5.61 1.94
C LEU A 103 11.11 -5.33 3.31
N ALA A 104 10.28 -5.16 4.34
CA ALA A 104 10.74 -4.93 5.71
C ALA A 104 11.40 -6.18 6.33
N LEU A 105 11.04 -7.38 5.88
CA LEU A 105 11.70 -8.62 6.27
C LEU A 105 13.07 -8.79 5.57
N TRP A 106 13.29 -8.08 4.47
CA TRP A 106 14.49 -8.17 3.65
C TRP A 106 15.47 -7.00 3.87
N GLY A 107 15.33 -6.29 4.99
CA GLY A 107 16.29 -5.28 5.44
C GLY A 107 15.95 -3.85 5.09
N GLU A 108 14.82 -3.59 4.40
CA GLU A 108 14.34 -2.22 4.22
C GLU A 108 13.83 -1.66 5.56
N PRO A 109 14.11 -0.38 5.86
CA PRO A 109 13.54 0.23 7.06
C PRO A 109 12.02 0.36 6.92
N GLN A 110 11.29 0.19 8.01
CA GLN A 110 9.83 0.20 7.96
C GLN A 110 9.25 1.49 7.37
N TRP A 111 9.84 2.65 7.67
CA TRP A 111 9.38 3.93 7.11
C TRP A 111 9.50 4.03 5.58
N ALA A 112 10.22 3.11 4.93
CA ALA A 112 10.33 2.99 3.47
C ALA A 112 9.42 1.88 2.90
N VAL A 113 8.55 1.28 3.72
CA VAL A 113 7.73 0.12 3.32
C VAL A 113 6.27 0.29 3.70
N VAL A 114 5.99 0.62 4.96
CA VAL A 114 4.64 0.64 5.54
C VAL A 114 4.03 2.04 5.53
N GLY A 115 2.76 2.14 5.88
CA GLY A 115 2.06 3.41 6.05
C GLY A 115 1.51 4.04 4.78
N ASP A 116 0.95 5.23 4.95
CA ASP A 116 0.30 5.99 3.89
C ASP A 116 1.30 6.50 2.85
N THR A 117 0.90 6.48 1.59
CA THR A 117 1.70 7.01 0.49
C THR A 117 1.24 8.41 0.08
N PHE A 118 2.13 9.13 -0.58
CA PHE A 118 1.90 10.49 -1.09
C PHE A 118 2.81 10.76 -2.29
N PRO A 119 2.43 11.68 -3.20
CA PRO A 119 3.28 12.06 -4.32
C PRO A 119 4.54 12.80 -3.87
N VAL A 120 5.67 12.47 -4.50
CA VAL A 120 6.90 13.26 -4.46
C VAL A 120 7.06 13.99 -5.79
N GLY A 121 7.82 15.10 -5.82
CA GLY A 121 8.02 15.91 -7.04
C GLY A 121 6.99 16.99 -7.26
N CYS A 122 6.03 17.15 -6.37
CA CYS A 122 5.12 18.30 -6.31
C CYS A 122 4.83 18.66 -4.85
N ALA A 123 4.12 19.74 -4.61
CA ALA A 123 3.83 20.21 -3.25
C ALA A 123 3.14 19.11 -2.41
N PHE A 124 3.63 18.91 -1.20
CA PHE A 124 3.00 18.03 -0.22
C PHE A 124 1.72 18.68 0.31
N GLN A 125 0.58 18.03 0.06
CA GLN A 125 -0.74 18.56 0.43
C GLN A 125 -1.04 18.38 1.92
N ASN A 126 -1.94 19.21 2.44
CA ASN A 126 -2.29 19.23 3.87
C ASN A 126 -3.00 17.99 4.37
N SER A 127 -3.60 17.19 3.50
CA SER A 127 -4.26 15.93 3.84
C SER A 127 -3.31 14.77 4.15
N ILE A 128 -2.02 14.92 3.89
CA ILE A 128 -1.01 13.93 4.31
C ILE A 128 -0.98 13.90 5.84
N VAL A 129 -1.05 12.70 6.40
CA VAL A 129 -1.01 12.53 7.86
C VAL A 129 0.23 13.20 8.45
N PHE A 130 0.07 13.91 9.57
CA PHE A 130 1.14 14.67 10.24
C PHE A 130 1.84 15.73 9.37
N ARG A 131 1.22 16.21 8.30
CA ARG A 131 1.82 17.19 7.36
C ARG A 131 2.43 18.39 8.08
N ASP A 132 1.74 18.95 9.06
CA ASP A 132 2.14 20.19 9.74
C ASP A 132 3.42 20.06 10.57
N SER A 133 3.79 18.85 10.97
CA SER A 133 4.87 18.62 11.94
C SER A 133 6.00 17.72 11.47
N SER A 134 5.87 17.07 10.29
CA SER A 134 6.78 15.97 9.93
C SER A 134 7.66 16.22 8.70
N PHE A 135 7.38 17.25 7.89
CA PHE A 135 8.09 17.50 6.63
C PHE A 135 9.21 18.56 6.71
N GLN A 136 9.44 19.19 7.86
CA GLN A 136 10.38 20.34 7.97
C GLN A 136 11.80 20.01 7.50
N GLU A 137 12.22 18.75 7.63
CA GLU A 137 13.56 18.30 7.24
C GLU A 137 13.60 17.64 5.85
N ASN A 138 12.45 17.51 5.16
CA ASN A 138 12.44 16.99 3.79
C ASN A 138 12.95 18.07 2.82
N SER A 139 14.04 17.77 2.11
CA SER A 139 14.67 18.71 1.18
C SER A 139 13.77 19.17 0.04
N ASP A 140 12.78 18.36 -0.36
CA ASP A 140 11.86 18.69 -1.44
C ASP A 140 10.81 19.73 -1.02
N ASP A 141 10.48 19.85 0.27
CA ASP A 141 9.47 20.78 0.77
C ASP A 141 9.83 22.24 0.52
N THR A 142 11.11 22.56 0.44
CA THR A 142 11.63 23.90 0.16
C THR A 142 12.28 24.02 -1.23
N ASN A 143 12.29 22.97 -2.03
CA ASN A 143 12.87 22.99 -3.37
C ASN A 143 11.88 23.60 -4.38
N PRO A 144 12.21 24.73 -5.04
CA PRO A 144 11.31 25.38 -5.99
C PRO A 144 10.86 24.49 -7.16
N SER A 145 11.64 23.48 -7.52
CA SER A 145 11.28 22.53 -8.57
C SER A 145 10.17 21.56 -8.14
N TYR A 146 9.99 21.33 -6.83
CA TYR A 146 9.12 20.31 -6.30
C TYR A 146 8.01 20.83 -5.37
N ASN A 147 8.03 22.10 -4.99
CA ASN A 147 7.08 22.64 -4.01
C ASN A 147 5.94 23.47 -4.58
N SER A 148 5.76 23.44 -5.89
CA SER A 148 4.58 24.03 -6.55
C SER A 148 3.47 22.96 -6.73
N LYS A 149 2.25 23.43 -7.05
CA LYS A 149 1.06 22.55 -7.20
C LYS A 149 1.32 21.35 -8.11
N TYR A 150 1.93 21.57 -9.26
CA TYR A 150 2.23 20.54 -10.25
C TYR A 150 3.67 20.02 -10.18
N GLY A 151 4.60 20.82 -9.63
CA GLY A 151 6.01 20.45 -9.56
C GLY A 151 6.58 20.06 -10.92
N ILE A 152 7.05 18.81 -11.02
CA ILE A 152 7.60 18.25 -12.26
C ILE A 152 6.52 17.64 -13.17
N TYR A 153 5.24 17.65 -12.77
CA TYR A 153 4.15 17.01 -13.49
C TYR A 153 3.35 18.00 -14.34
N LYS A 154 2.71 17.48 -15.38
CA LYS A 154 1.73 18.20 -16.17
C LYS A 154 0.35 18.04 -15.58
N PRO A 155 -0.58 19.03 -15.75
CA PRO A 155 -1.98 18.85 -15.38
C PRO A 155 -2.55 17.58 -16.01
N ASN A 156 -3.26 16.78 -15.19
CA ASN A 156 -3.94 15.57 -15.62
C ASN A 156 -3.04 14.53 -16.31
N CYS A 157 -1.78 14.45 -15.90
CA CYS A 157 -0.81 13.52 -16.51
C CYS A 157 -1.14 12.05 -16.26
N GLY A 158 -1.97 11.75 -15.29
CA GLY A 158 -2.28 10.40 -14.83
C GLY A 158 -1.36 9.92 -13.72
N LEU A 159 -1.91 9.20 -12.74
CA LEU A 159 -1.16 8.69 -11.58
C LEU A 159 -0.08 7.69 -11.99
N ASP A 160 -0.21 7.01 -13.13
CA ASP A 160 0.84 6.16 -13.70
C ASP A 160 2.15 6.92 -13.98
N ASN A 161 2.07 8.24 -14.17
CA ASN A 161 3.20 9.12 -14.43
C ASN A 161 3.65 9.93 -13.20
N VAL A 162 3.09 9.63 -12.03
CA VAL A 162 3.41 10.30 -10.77
C VAL A 162 4.23 9.36 -9.89
N LEU A 163 5.33 9.86 -9.35
CA LEU A 163 6.11 9.14 -8.35
C LEU A 163 5.43 9.30 -6.99
N LEU A 164 4.90 8.21 -6.44
CA LEU A 164 4.48 8.16 -5.05
C LEU A 164 5.68 7.84 -4.15
N SER A 165 5.59 8.21 -2.88
CA SER A 165 6.54 7.74 -1.87
C SER A 165 6.68 6.22 -1.98
N TRP A 166 7.92 5.72 -1.83
CA TRP A 166 8.19 4.31 -1.96
C TRP A 166 7.58 3.51 -0.82
N GLY A 167 6.97 2.38 -1.14
CA GLY A 167 6.36 1.52 -0.15
C GLY A 167 5.86 0.19 -0.75
N HIS A 168 5.16 -0.56 0.09
CA HIS A 168 4.65 -1.89 -0.24
C HIS A 168 3.66 -1.90 -1.41
N ASP A 169 2.89 -0.83 -1.61
CA ASP A 169 1.88 -0.71 -2.67
C ASP A 169 2.50 -0.82 -4.06
N GLU A 170 3.44 0.06 -4.36
CA GLU A 170 4.11 0.11 -5.66
C GLU A 170 4.98 -1.12 -5.88
N TYR A 171 5.65 -1.60 -4.84
CA TYR A 171 6.48 -2.79 -4.94
C TYR A 171 5.65 -4.02 -5.33
N LEU A 172 4.56 -4.30 -4.62
CA LEU A 172 3.70 -5.44 -4.96
C LEU A 172 3.08 -5.30 -6.35
N TYR A 173 2.61 -4.10 -6.70
CA TYR A 173 2.10 -3.85 -8.04
C TYR A 173 3.12 -4.24 -9.12
N ARG A 174 4.39 -3.86 -8.96
CA ARG A 174 5.47 -4.21 -9.89
C ARG A 174 5.79 -5.71 -9.90
N VAL A 175 5.78 -6.36 -8.76
CA VAL A 175 5.97 -7.83 -8.67
C VAL A 175 4.88 -8.55 -9.45
N LEU A 176 3.61 -8.15 -9.28
CA LEU A 176 2.49 -8.75 -9.99
C LEU A 176 2.59 -8.57 -11.51
N GLN A 177 2.99 -7.39 -11.97
CA GLN A 177 3.22 -7.14 -13.39
C GLN A 177 4.41 -7.95 -13.93
N PHE A 178 5.52 -7.97 -13.22
CA PHE A 178 6.72 -8.70 -13.60
C PHE A 178 6.45 -10.20 -13.80
N ASN A 179 5.68 -10.79 -12.90
CA ASN A 179 5.31 -12.20 -12.94
C ASN A 179 4.07 -12.47 -13.83
N LYS A 180 3.54 -11.45 -14.48
CA LYS A 180 2.36 -11.55 -15.37
C LYS A 180 1.14 -12.17 -14.70
N CYS A 181 0.92 -11.83 -13.44
CA CYS A 181 -0.29 -12.20 -12.72
C CYS A 181 -1.53 -11.65 -13.45
N SER A 182 -2.58 -12.47 -13.55
CA SER A 182 -3.76 -12.15 -14.37
C SER A 182 -4.86 -11.43 -13.59
N ILE A 183 -4.51 -10.73 -12.50
CA ILE A 183 -5.44 -9.89 -11.74
C ILE A 183 -5.95 -8.75 -12.64
N PRO A 184 -7.27 -8.49 -12.67
CA PRO A 184 -7.83 -7.38 -13.44
C PRO A 184 -7.26 -6.01 -13.05
N GLU A 185 -7.35 -5.04 -13.95
CA GLU A 185 -6.82 -3.70 -13.74
C GLU A 185 -7.36 -3.02 -12.49
N GLU A 186 -8.65 -3.21 -12.20
CA GLU A 186 -9.29 -2.73 -10.98
C GLU A 186 -8.58 -3.25 -9.72
N GLY A 187 -8.24 -4.53 -9.70
CA GLY A 187 -7.51 -5.16 -8.60
C GLY A 187 -6.07 -4.66 -8.48
N LEU A 188 -5.39 -4.47 -9.59
CA LEU A 188 -4.03 -3.90 -9.61
C LEU A 188 -4.01 -2.46 -9.09
N ASN A 189 -5.01 -1.65 -9.45
CA ASN A 189 -5.13 -0.27 -8.94
C ASN A 189 -5.48 -0.24 -7.44
N MET A 190 -6.30 -1.15 -6.95
CA MET A 190 -6.54 -1.30 -5.51
C MET A 190 -5.23 -1.53 -4.76
N ILE A 191 -4.41 -2.47 -5.22
CA ILE A 191 -3.11 -2.78 -4.62
C ILE A 191 -2.18 -1.57 -4.67
N ARG A 192 -2.06 -0.93 -5.82
CA ARG A 192 -1.12 0.17 -6.05
C ARG A 192 -1.45 1.42 -5.24
N TYR A 193 -2.73 1.70 -5.01
CA TYR A 193 -3.19 2.98 -4.46
C TYR A 193 -3.93 2.88 -3.13
N HIS A 194 -4.04 1.70 -2.50
CA HIS A 194 -4.81 1.56 -1.26
C HIS A 194 -4.27 2.39 -0.10
N SER A 195 -2.98 2.67 -0.05
CA SER A 195 -2.37 3.54 0.96
C SER A 195 -2.35 5.02 0.57
N PHE A 196 -2.84 5.38 -0.61
CA PHE A 196 -2.86 6.78 -1.07
C PHE A 196 -4.10 7.52 -0.56
N TYR A 197 -4.23 7.60 0.76
CA TYR A 197 -5.35 8.24 1.48
C TYR A 197 -5.58 9.71 1.11
N PRO A 198 -4.54 10.56 0.91
CA PRO A 198 -4.76 11.93 0.47
C PRO A 198 -5.60 12.04 -0.79
N TRP A 199 -5.49 11.09 -1.69
CA TRP A 199 -6.29 11.03 -2.92
C TRP A 199 -7.65 10.38 -2.70
N HIS A 200 -7.68 9.07 -2.36
CA HIS A 200 -8.94 8.32 -2.38
C HIS A 200 -9.90 8.67 -1.23
N SER A 201 -9.39 9.15 -0.10
CA SER A 201 -10.22 9.50 1.06
C SER A 201 -10.42 10.99 1.26
N GLN A 202 -9.43 11.83 0.88
CA GLN A 202 -9.45 13.27 1.13
C GLN A 202 -9.70 14.11 -0.12
N GLY A 203 -9.62 13.53 -1.31
CA GLY A 203 -9.88 14.23 -2.57
C GLY A 203 -8.78 15.18 -3.03
N ASP A 204 -7.58 15.10 -2.45
CA ASP A 204 -6.42 15.82 -2.91
C ASP A 204 -5.78 15.16 -4.14
N TYR A 205 -4.89 15.87 -4.83
CA TYR A 205 -4.16 15.41 -6.02
C TYR A 205 -5.02 15.09 -7.26
N MET A 206 -6.31 15.49 -7.27
CA MET A 206 -7.19 15.29 -8.42
C MET A 206 -6.69 16.00 -9.68
N HIS A 207 -5.92 17.06 -9.52
CA HIS A 207 -5.29 17.83 -10.62
C HIS A 207 -4.21 17.04 -11.38
N LEU A 208 -3.74 15.92 -10.84
CA LEU A 208 -2.80 14.99 -11.48
C LEU A 208 -3.49 13.81 -12.15
N CYS A 209 -4.77 13.57 -11.84
CA CYS A 209 -5.52 12.43 -12.33
C CYS A 209 -5.93 12.58 -13.80
N ASP A 210 -5.90 11.48 -14.52
CA ASP A 210 -6.51 11.34 -15.83
C ASP A 210 -7.88 10.64 -15.73
N ASP A 211 -8.53 10.38 -16.88
CA ASP A 211 -9.85 9.74 -16.94
C ASP A 211 -9.83 8.31 -16.39
N LYS A 212 -8.74 7.58 -16.60
CA LYS A 212 -8.56 6.24 -16.06
C LYS A 212 -8.53 6.26 -14.52
N ASP A 213 -7.79 7.19 -13.92
CA ASP A 213 -7.73 7.32 -12.47
C ASP A 213 -9.10 7.61 -11.87
N LEU A 214 -9.88 8.48 -12.52
CA LEU A 214 -11.24 8.79 -12.09
C LEU A 214 -12.18 7.59 -12.18
N GLN A 215 -11.98 6.70 -13.16
CA GLN A 215 -12.74 5.45 -13.28
C GLN A 215 -12.32 4.42 -12.22
N MET A 216 -11.04 4.41 -11.83
CA MET A 216 -10.50 3.48 -10.83
C MET A 216 -10.79 3.93 -9.38
N LEU A 217 -10.97 5.23 -9.13
CA LEU A 217 -11.20 5.76 -7.79
C LEU A 217 -12.34 5.08 -7.02
N PRO A 218 -13.53 4.83 -7.60
CA PRO A 218 -14.59 4.12 -6.88
C PRO A 218 -14.19 2.70 -6.43
N TRP A 219 -13.36 2.02 -7.20
CA TRP A 219 -12.85 0.69 -6.86
C TRP A 219 -11.87 0.75 -5.69
N VAL A 220 -10.94 1.69 -5.71
CA VAL A 220 -10.00 1.90 -4.60
C VAL A 220 -10.74 2.28 -3.31
N LYS A 221 -11.74 3.15 -3.39
CA LYS A 221 -12.60 3.49 -2.23
C LYS A 221 -13.37 2.29 -1.69
N LYS A 222 -13.92 1.47 -2.58
CA LYS A 222 -14.62 0.25 -2.20
C LYS A 222 -13.70 -0.72 -1.46
N PHE A 223 -12.49 -0.94 -1.98
CA PHE A 223 -11.48 -1.76 -1.31
C PHE A 223 -11.13 -1.20 0.07
N ASN A 224 -10.90 0.11 0.18
CA ASN A 224 -10.54 0.76 1.43
C ASN A 224 -11.58 0.52 2.56
N ASN A 225 -12.86 0.44 2.24
CA ASN A 225 -13.89 0.12 3.21
C ASN A 225 -13.67 -1.27 3.83
N PHE A 226 -13.28 -2.27 3.04
CA PHE A 226 -12.98 -3.60 3.55
C PHE A 226 -11.70 -3.63 4.37
N ASP A 227 -10.67 -2.93 3.93
CA ASP A 227 -9.39 -2.85 4.64
C ASP A 227 -9.53 -2.22 6.04
N LEU A 228 -10.34 -1.18 6.18
CA LEU A 228 -10.55 -0.49 7.46
C LEU A 228 -11.58 -1.17 8.37
N TYR A 229 -12.65 -1.75 7.82
CA TYR A 229 -13.83 -2.13 8.61
C TYR A 229 -14.02 -3.63 8.78
N THR A 230 -13.13 -4.47 8.29
CA THR A 230 -13.16 -5.92 8.51
C THR A 230 -12.36 -6.38 9.73
N LYS A 231 -11.78 -5.48 10.49
CA LYS A 231 -11.09 -5.78 11.76
C LYS A 231 -12.12 -6.13 12.85
N VAL A 232 -12.68 -7.34 12.75
CA VAL A 232 -13.60 -7.91 13.75
C VAL A 232 -12.86 -8.92 14.64
N ALA A 233 -13.32 -9.07 15.88
CA ALA A 233 -12.68 -9.93 16.88
C ALA A 233 -12.80 -11.45 16.58
N GLU A 234 -13.59 -11.86 15.59
CA GLU A 234 -13.68 -13.26 15.19
C GLU A 234 -12.50 -13.66 14.32
N LEU A 235 -11.71 -14.60 14.82
CA LEU A 235 -10.60 -15.20 14.10
C LEU A 235 -11.16 -16.13 13.01
N PRO A 236 -10.89 -15.87 11.69
CA PRO A 236 -11.21 -16.88 10.71
C PRO A 236 -10.36 -18.13 10.97
N ASP A 237 -10.94 -19.30 10.73
CA ASP A 237 -10.19 -20.54 10.68
C ASP A 237 -9.34 -20.57 9.40
N MET A 238 -8.12 -20.06 9.51
CA MET A 238 -7.20 -19.91 8.37
C MET A 238 -6.86 -21.27 7.73
N GLU A 239 -6.77 -22.34 8.50
CA GLU A 239 -6.49 -23.67 7.98
C GLU A 239 -7.64 -24.17 7.07
N THR A 240 -8.88 -23.90 7.45
CA THR A 240 -10.06 -24.23 6.61
C THR A 240 -10.14 -23.35 5.36
N LEU A 241 -9.75 -22.07 5.46
CA LEU A 241 -9.82 -21.12 4.35
C LEU A 241 -8.66 -21.26 3.36
N ARG A 242 -7.52 -21.72 3.80
CA ARG A 242 -6.28 -21.76 3.02
C ARG A 242 -6.42 -22.50 1.68
N PRO A 243 -7.05 -23.68 1.56
CA PRO A 243 -7.24 -24.36 0.28
C PRO A 243 -8.04 -23.53 -0.73
N TYR A 244 -9.07 -22.83 -0.29
CA TYR A 244 -9.86 -21.95 -1.15
C TYR A 244 -9.00 -20.81 -1.72
N TYR A 245 -8.28 -20.09 -0.87
CA TYR A 245 -7.43 -18.99 -1.33
C TYR A 245 -6.21 -19.47 -2.12
N GLN A 246 -5.69 -20.64 -1.82
CA GLN A 246 -4.68 -21.25 -2.68
C GLN A 246 -5.20 -21.48 -4.09
N SER A 247 -6.46 -21.90 -4.24
CA SER A 247 -7.07 -22.05 -5.57
C SER A 247 -7.18 -20.73 -6.34
N LEU A 248 -7.42 -19.62 -5.66
CA LEU A 248 -7.41 -18.28 -6.28
C LEU A 248 -6.00 -17.84 -6.64
N ILE A 249 -5.01 -18.10 -5.81
CA ILE A 249 -3.60 -17.86 -6.13
C ILE A 249 -3.19 -18.67 -7.37
N ASP A 250 -3.54 -19.93 -7.42
CA ASP A 250 -3.24 -20.82 -8.58
C ASP A 250 -3.87 -20.30 -9.87
N LYS A 251 -5.02 -19.65 -9.75
CA LYS A 251 -5.73 -19.06 -10.91
C LYS A 251 -5.07 -17.77 -11.41
N TYR A 252 -4.66 -16.88 -10.52
CA TYR A 252 -4.24 -15.50 -10.86
C TYR A 252 -2.75 -15.24 -10.74
N CYS A 253 -2.07 -15.88 -9.79
CA CYS A 253 -0.64 -15.68 -9.47
C CYS A 253 0.05 -17.02 -9.20
N PRO A 254 0.03 -17.97 -10.16
CA PRO A 254 0.44 -19.35 -9.92
C PRO A 254 1.94 -19.53 -9.71
N GLY A 255 2.29 -20.55 -8.94
CA GLY A 255 3.64 -21.07 -8.83
C GLY A 255 4.59 -20.22 -7.99
N ILE A 256 5.86 -20.32 -8.31
CA ILE A 256 6.91 -19.55 -7.64
C ILE A 256 7.08 -18.23 -8.38
N LEU A 257 6.92 -17.13 -7.65
CA LEU A 257 7.08 -15.79 -8.18
C LEU A 257 8.50 -15.28 -7.92
N LYS A 258 8.94 -14.35 -8.76
CA LYS A 258 10.17 -13.58 -8.59
C LYS A 258 9.85 -12.26 -7.87
N TRP A 259 10.63 -12.00 -6.85
CA TRP A 259 10.44 -10.83 -5.96
C TRP A 259 11.63 -9.90 -6.01
#